data_9025dffbf4c601a48a889eb6a88fc0ab
#
_entry.id   9025dffbf4c601a48a889eb6a88fc0ab
#
_cell.length_a   1.000
_cell.length_b   1.000
_cell.length_c   1.000
_cell.angle_alpha   90.00
_cell.angle_beta   90.00
_cell.angle_gamma   90.00
#
_symmetry.space_group_name_H-M   'P 1'
#
loop_
_entity.id
_entity.type
_entity.pdbx_description
1 polymer ?
#
loop_
_entity_poly.entity_id
_entity_poly.type
_entity_poly.pdbx_seq_one_letter_code
_entity_poly.pdbx_strand_id
1 'polypeptide(L)'
;TSAPASLRDRLRRFLPPVPAPAPAPVSKDERARLDRLIAERTASHALARPDLTRGDALFTTHCASCHQVNGRGSLLGPQLDGIGARGVARLSEDILDPNRNVDAHFYLTTLKLRDGTTTAGFIRDESRATLLLVDTAGREHRLEKDKIAGRDTLAMSLMPATFENLLTKEQFDDLLGWLLSQRTQ
;
A
#
# COMPACT_ATOMS: atom_id res chain seq x y z
N THR A 1 21.21 2.78 -40.90
CA THR A 1 21.22 1.32 -40.61
C THR A 1 21.21 1.13 -39.12
N SER A 2 20.03 0.74 -38.60
CA SER A 2 19.81 0.47 -37.19
C SER A 2 20.57 -0.80 -36.80
N ALA A 3 21.36 -0.77 -35.73
CA ALA A 3 22.04 -1.96 -35.23
C ALA A 3 21.03 -3.04 -34.84
N PRO A 4 21.29 -4.32 -35.10
CA PRO A 4 20.37 -5.38 -34.73
C PRO A 4 20.24 -5.46 -33.20
N ALA A 5 19.00 -5.59 -32.72
CA ALA A 5 18.71 -5.76 -31.30
C ALA A 5 19.52 -6.94 -30.72
N SER A 6 20.20 -6.72 -29.62
CA SER A 6 21.04 -7.75 -28.99
C SER A 6 20.17 -8.96 -28.59
N LEU A 7 20.80 -10.14 -28.53
CA LEU A 7 20.11 -11.36 -28.06
C LEU A 7 19.43 -11.14 -26.70
N ARG A 8 20.04 -10.33 -25.85
CA ARG A 8 19.51 -9.93 -24.54
C ARG A 8 18.19 -9.16 -24.66
N ASP A 9 18.08 -8.23 -25.63
CA ASP A 9 16.84 -7.46 -25.87
C ASP A 9 15.74 -8.35 -26.44
N ARG A 10 16.10 -9.35 -27.25
CA ARG A 10 15.15 -10.33 -27.78
C ARG A 10 14.64 -11.30 -26.72
N LEU A 11 15.47 -11.63 -25.73
CA LEU A 11 15.12 -12.54 -24.63
C LEU A 11 14.41 -11.83 -23.47
N ARG A 12 14.54 -10.49 -23.32
CA ARG A 12 13.91 -9.71 -22.24
C ARG A 12 12.41 -9.93 -22.12
N ARG A 13 11.71 -10.18 -23.23
CA ARG A 13 10.27 -10.47 -23.23
C ARG A 13 9.89 -11.83 -22.66
N PHE A 14 10.86 -12.74 -22.50
CA PHE A 14 10.67 -14.09 -21.96
C PHE A 14 11.22 -14.23 -20.54
N LEU A 15 11.98 -13.23 -20.08
CA LEU A 15 12.48 -13.23 -18.72
C LEU A 15 11.35 -12.81 -17.77
N PRO A 16 11.26 -13.43 -16.58
CA PRO A 16 10.36 -12.96 -15.55
C PRO A 16 10.66 -11.47 -15.26
N PRO A 17 9.66 -10.68 -14.84
CA PRO A 17 9.90 -9.29 -14.47
C PRO A 17 11.03 -9.23 -13.45
N VAL A 18 11.96 -8.28 -13.66
CA VAL A 18 13.04 -8.04 -12.69
C VAL A 18 12.37 -7.74 -11.35
N PRO A 19 12.72 -8.46 -10.28
CA PRO A 19 12.17 -8.16 -8.97
C PRO A 19 12.39 -6.68 -8.65
N ALA A 20 11.36 -6.04 -8.11
CA ALA A 20 11.49 -4.66 -7.63
C ALA A 20 12.70 -4.58 -6.68
N PRO A 21 13.54 -3.52 -6.76
CA PRO A 21 14.56 -3.32 -5.77
C PRO A 21 13.90 -3.31 -4.39
N ALA A 22 14.42 -4.11 -3.48
CA ALA A 22 13.95 -4.09 -2.10
C ALA A 22 14.04 -2.63 -1.58
N PRO A 23 13.05 -2.16 -0.80
CA PRO A 23 13.17 -0.86 -0.15
C PRO A 23 14.47 -0.81 0.65
N ALA A 24 15.08 0.37 0.73
CA ALA A 24 16.27 0.55 1.56
C ALA A 24 15.98 0.00 2.97
N PRO A 25 16.86 -0.84 3.50
CA PRO A 25 16.61 -1.45 4.81
C PRO A 25 16.48 -0.36 5.87
N VAL A 26 15.37 -0.38 6.59
CA VAL A 26 15.17 0.45 7.78
C VAL A 26 16.32 0.16 8.75
N SER A 27 16.95 1.20 9.32
CA SER A 27 18.05 1.01 10.25
C SER A 27 17.62 0.18 11.47
N LYS A 28 18.56 -0.49 12.14
CA LYS A 28 18.26 -1.25 13.36
C LYS A 28 17.65 -0.37 14.45
N ASP A 29 18.14 0.85 14.58
CA ASP A 29 17.65 1.80 15.59
C ASP A 29 16.22 2.25 15.28
N GLU A 30 15.93 2.55 14.03
CA GLU A 30 14.57 2.91 13.59
C GLU A 30 13.60 1.73 13.74
N ARG A 31 14.04 0.51 13.41
CA ARG A 31 13.23 -0.70 13.64
C ARG A 31 12.90 -0.86 15.13
N ALA A 32 13.89 -0.72 16.00
CA ALA A 32 13.70 -0.82 17.44
C ALA A 32 12.80 0.32 17.99
N ARG A 33 12.88 1.52 17.40
CA ARG A 33 11.99 2.65 17.74
C ARG A 33 10.54 2.31 17.40
N LEU A 34 10.28 1.85 16.18
CA LEU A 34 8.95 1.47 15.73
C LEU A 34 8.38 0.32 16.56
N ASP A 35 9.19 -0.69 16.88
CA ASP A 35 8.76 -1.81 17.72
C ASP A 35 8.31 -1.34 19.12
N ARG A 36 9.05 -0.41 19.73
CA ARG A 36 8.65 0.19 21.02
C ARG A 36 7.36 0.99 20.90
N LEU A 37 7.23 1.81 19.85
CA LEU A 37 6.02 2.60 19.61
C LEU A 37 4.80 1.71 19.42
N ILE A 38 4.90 0.66 18.62
CA ILE A 38 3.82 -0.31 18.37
C ILE A 38 3.43 -1.01 19.69
N ALA A 39 4.41 -1.45 20.48
CA ALA A 39 4.16 -2.07 21.77
C ALA A 39 3.48 -1.10 22.76
N GLU A 40 3.91 0.15 22.82
CA GLU A 40 3.29 1.20 23.64
C GLU A 40 1.85 1.45 23.25
N ARG A 41 1.56 1.61 21.95
CA ARG A 41 0.19 1.84 21.45
C ARG A 41 -0.71 0.64 21.70
N THR A 42 -0.20 -0.57 21.51
CA THR A 42 -0.92 -1.82 21.80
C THR A 42 -1.28 -1.92 23.27
N ALA A 43 -0.34 -1.65 24.18
CA ALA A 43 -0.57 -1.68 25.62
C ALA A 43 -1.53 -0.59 26.08
N SER A 44 -1.40 0.61 25.52
CA SER A 44 -2.29 1.74 25.81
C SER A 44 -3.73 1.44 25.46
N HIS A 45 -3.95 0.85 24.28
CA HIS A 45 -5.30 0.54 23.80
C HIS A 45 -6.05 -0.42 24.73
N ALA A 46 -5.34 -1.33 25.40
CA ALA A 46 -5.95 -2.24 26.39
C ALA A 46 -6.63 -1.54 27.57
N LEU A 47 -6.20 -0.30 27.86
CA LEU A 47 -6.74 0.54 28.94
C LEU A 47 -7.67 1.65 28.44
N ALA A 48 -7.72 1.83 27.12
CA ALA A 48 -8.50 2.90 26.50
C ALA A 48 -10.00 2.59 26.49
N ARG A 49 -10.79 3.67 26.39
CA ARG A 49 -12.23 3.62 26.09
C ARG A 49 -12.46 4.36 24.76
N PRO A 50 -12.25 3.68 23.61
CA PRO A 50 -12.32 4.35 22.32
C PRO A 50 -13.71 4.89 22.03
N ASP A 51 -13.78 6.10 21.50
CA ASP A 51 -14.98 6.66 20.91
C ASP A 51 -15.09 6.20 19.44
N LEU A 52 -15.99 5.26 19.18
CA LEU A 52 -16.16 4.66 17.86
C LEU A 52 -16.72 5.67 16.84
N THR A 53 -17.47 6.67 17.25
CA THR A 53 -17.98 7.72 16.36
C THR A 53 -16.83 8.60 15.89
N ARG A 54 -15.94 8.97 16.80
CA ARG A 54 -14.73 9.72 16.49
C ARG A 54 -13.77 8.87 15.62
N GLY A 55 -13.64 7.57 15.92
CA GLY A 55 -12.89 6.63 15.12
C GLY A 55 -13.39 6.51 13.68
N ASP A 56 -14.71 6.49 13.46
CA ASP A 56 -15.31 6.50 12.11
C ASP A 56 -14.99 7.80 11.35
N ALA A 57 -15.08 8.94 12.04
CA ALA A 57 -14.71 10.24 11.45
C ALA A 57 -13.22 10.29 11.07
N LEU A 58 -12.34 9.75 11.90
CA LEU A 58 -10.91 9.65 11.63
C LEU A 58 -10.61 8.72 10.44
N PHE A 59 -11.29 7.57 10.34
CA PHE A 59 -11.20 6.72 9.17
C PHE A 59 -11.62 7.47 7.90
N THR A 60 -12.74 8.15 7.94
CA THR A 60 -13.26 8.92 6.80
C THR A 60 -12.27 9.99 6.35
N THR A 61 -11.64 10.68 7.30
CA THR A 61 -10.71 11.78 7.01
C THR A 61 -9.34 11.29 6.50
N HIS A 62 -8.80 10.21 7.06
CA HIS A 62 -7.41 9.84 6.84
C HIS A 62 -7.22 8.54 6.04
N CYS A 63 -8.23 7.69 5.94
CA CYS A 63 -8.09 6.35 5.40
C CYS A 63 -8.98 6.09 4.16
N ALA A 64 -10.20 6.65 4.15
CA ALA A 64 -11.22 6.33 3.14
C ALA A 64 -10.84 6.75 1.71
N SER A 65 -9.90 7.67 1.52
CA SER A 65 -9.38 8.03 0.20
C SER A 65 -8.68 6.86 -0.50
N CYS A 66 -8.14 5.91 0.27
CA CYS A 66 -7.43 4.74 -0.25
C CYS A 66 -8.06 3.41 0.14
N HIS A 67 -8.73 3.33 1.29
CA HIS A 67 -9.30 2.10 1.84
C HIS A 67 -10.82 2.10 1.83
N GLN A 68 -11.39 0.91 1.61
CA GLN A 68 -12.84 0.70 1.67
C GLN A 68 -13.21 -0.20 2.86
N VAL A 69 -14.25 0.17 3.58
CA VAL A 69 -14.92 -0.65 4.62
C VAL A 69 -16.43 -0.62 4.37
N ASN A 70 -17.06 -1.79 4.27
CA ASN A 70 -18.50 -1.95 4.06
C ASN A 70 -19.05 -1.08 2.90
N GLY A 71 -18.33 -1.05 1.79
CA GLY A 71 -18.69 -0.25 0.60
C GLY A 71 -18.39 1.25 0.71
N ARG A 72 -17.92 1.77 1.83
CA ARG A 72 -17.52 3.18 2.02
C ARG A 72 -16.03 3.36 1.80
N GLY A 73 -15.64 4.35 1.01
CA GLY A 73 -14.27 4.66 0.67
C GLY A 73 -13.83 4.11 -0.69
N SER A 74 -12.53 3.98 -0.91
CA SER A 74 -11.89 3.62 -2.17
C SER A 74 -11.18 2.26 -2.09
N LEU A 75 -11.07 1.58 -3.24
CA LEU A 75 -10.31 0.34 -3.39
C LEU A 75 -8.88 0.57 -3.95
N LEU A 76 -8.33 1.76 -3.76
CA LEU A 76 -6.96 2.05 -4.16
C LEU A 76 -5.97 1.25 -3.31
N GLY A 77 -6.15 1.24 -2.00
CA GLY A 77 -5.46 0.38 -1.05
C GLY A 77 -6.20 -0.95 -0.79
N PRO A 78 -5.72 -1.77 0.15
CA PRO A 78 -6.41 -2.97 0.60
C PRO A 78 -7.83 -2.67 1.09
N GLN A 79 -8.79 -3.56 0.76
CA GLN A 79 -10.10 -3.56 1.39
C GLN A 79 -9.97 -3.97 2.86
N LEU A 80 -10.75 -3.35 3.73
CA LEU A 80 -10.67 -3.52 5.18
C LEU A 80 -11.92 -4.14 5.80
N ASP A 81 -12.80 -4.78 5.02
CA ASP A 81 -13.94 -5.52 5.59
C ASP A 81 -13.40 -6.66 6.48
N GLY A 82 -13.94 -6.76 7.69
CA GLY A 82 -13.49 -7.75 8.65
C GLY A 82 -12.09 -7.54 9.24
N ILE A 83 -11.48 -6.39 9.02
CA ILE A 83 -10.10 -6.09 9.43
C ILE A 83 -9.90 -6.22 10.95
N GLY A 84 -10.95 -6.07 11.74
CA GLY A 84 -10.90 -6.23 13.19
C GLY A 84 -10.44 -7.61 13.67
N ALA A 85 -10.53 -8.64 12.80
CA ALA A 85 -10.01 -9.97 13.09
C ALA A 85 -8.47 -10.01 13.24
N ARG A 86 -7.75 -9.01 12.73
CA ARG A 86 -6.28 -8.93 12.84
C ARG A 86 -5.80 -8.65 14.27
N GLY A 87 -6.66 -8.04 15.09
CA GLY A 87 -6.33 -7.68 16.46
C GLY A 87 -5.47 -6.43 16.60
N VAL A 88 -5.38 -5.97 17.85
CA VAL A 88 -4.76 -4.67 18.21
C VAL A 88 -3.32 -4.54 17.74
N ALA A 89 -2.48 -5.54 18.06
CA ALA A 89 -1.04 -5.48 17.78
C ALA A 89 -0.76 -5.38 16.28
N ARG A 90 -1.48 -6.19 15.48
CA ARG A 90 -1.27 -6.19 14.03
C ARG A 90 -1.78 -4.91 13.37
N LEU A 91 -2.94 -4.40 13.78
CA LEU A 91 -3.45 -3.12 13.25
C LEU A 91 -2.55 -1.95 13.64
N SER A 92 -2.01 -1.95 14.86
CA SER A 92 -1.05 -0.93 15.28
C SER A 92 0.22 -0.99 14.42
N GLU A 93 0.73 -2.17 14.11
CA GLU A 93 1.86 -2.37 13.21
C GLU A 93 1.55 -1.86 11.79
N ASP A 94 0.42 -2.29 11.22
CA ASP A 94 0.02 -1.92 9.85
C ASP A 94 -0.14 -0.39 9.67
N ILE A 95 -0.57 0.33 10.72
CA ILE A 95 -0.75 1.78 10.68
C ILE A 95 0.56 2.53 10.92
N LEU A 96 1.38 2.10 11.89
CA LEU A 96 2.59 2.81 12.32
C LEU A 96 3.83 2.45 11.53
N ASP A 97 3.88 1.25 10.94
CA ASP A 97 4.98 0.79 10.08
C ASP A 97 4.44 0.15 8.79
N PRO A 98 3.78 0.95 7.93
CA PRO A 98 3.10 0.44 6.74
C PRO A 98 4.05 -0.17 5.71
N ASN A 99 5.36 0.01 5.87
CA ASN A 99 6.39 -0.58 5.02
C ASN A 99 6.91 -1.93 5.51
N ARG A 100 6.50 -2.40 6.71
CA ARG A 100 7.00 -3.66 7.28
C ARG A 100 6.59 -4.89 6.46
N ASN A 101 5.36 -4.91 5.96
CA ASN A 101 4.77 -6.07 5.29
C ASN A 101 3.88 -5.63 4.11
N VAL A 102 4.46 -4.96 3.11
CA VAL A 102 3.72 -4.52 1.93
C VAL A 102 3.46 -5.70 1.00
N ASP A 103 2.21 -5.93 0.64
CA ASP A 103 1.84 -6.88 -0.41
C ASP A 103 2.26 -6.34 -1.78
N ALA A 104 2.82 -7.21 -2.62
CA ALA A 104 3.32 -6.85 -3.95
C ALA A 104 2.24 -6.23 -4.87
N HIS A 105 0.96 -6.55 -4.66
CA HIS A 105 -0.17 -5.92 -5.39
C HIS A 105 -0.33 -4.42 -5.11
N PHE A 106 0.32 -3.93 -4.04
CA PHE A 106 0.30 -2.51 -3.65
C PHE A 106 1.66 -1.82 -3.84
N TYR A 107 2.57 -2.43 -4.59
CA TYR A 107 3.80 -1.78 -5.01
C TYR A 107 3.52 -0.75 -6.11
N LEU A 108 4.00 0.48 -5.91
CA LEU A 108 3.90 1.51 -6.92
C LEU A 108 4.77 1.17 -8.12
N THR A 109 4.15 1.05 -9.28
CA THR A 109 4.84 0.80 -10.54
C THR A 109 4.75 2.01 -11.44
N THR A 110 5.89 2.45 -11.96
CA THR A 110 6.00 3.48 -12.99
C THR A 110 6.26 2.82 -14.33
N LEU A 111 5.44 3.14 -15.33
CA LEU A 111 5.57 2.65 -16.70
C LEU A 111 5.96 3.79 -17.62
N LYS A 112 7.02 3.60 -18.40
CA LYS A 112 7.42 4.48 -19.50
C LYS A 112 6.89 3.89 -20.79
N LEU A 113 6.08 4.62 -21.53
CA LEU A 113 5.53 4.17 -22.80
C LEU A 113 6.44 4.56 -23.96
N ARG A 114 6.30 3.86 -25.10
CA ARG A 114 7.13 4.12 -26.29
C ARG A 114 6.84 5.45 -26.97
N ASP A 115 5.68 6.05 -26.69
CA ASP A 115 5.32 7.41 -27.13
C ASP A 115 5.95 8.51 -26.29
N GLY A 116 6.75 8.15 -25.27
CA GLY A 116 7.41 9.07 -24.34
C GLY A 116 6.59 9.43 -23.12
N THR A 117 5.33 9.02 -23.02
CA THR A 117 4.52 9.28 -21.84
C THR A 117 4.91 8.37 -20.67
N THR A 118 4.59 8.81 -19.45
CA THR A 118 4.84 8.05 -18.22
C THR A 118 3.54 8.00 -17.41
N THR A 119 3.21 6.82 -16.90
CA THR A 119 2.11 6.62 -15.96
C THR A 119 2.58 5.83 -14.76
N ALA A 120 1.97 6.07 -13.59
CA ALA A 120 2.31 5.37 -12.35
C ALA A 120 1.05 4.93 -11.61
N GLY A 121 1.12 3.78 -10.97
CA GLY A 121 -0.01 3.21 -10.25
C GLY A 121 0.27 1.79 -9.76
N PHE A 122 -0.79 1.09 -9.42
CA PHE A 122 -0.75 -0.30 -8.98
C PHE A 122 -1.16 -1.23 -10.12
N ILE A 123 -0.40 -2.31 -10.31
CA ILE A 123 -0.79 -3.34 -11.27
C ILE A 123 -1.87 -4.20 -10.63
N ARG A 124 -3.07 -4.20 -11.22
CA ARG A 124 -4.22 -4.98 -10.76
C ARG A 124 -4.39 -6.29 -11.52
N ASP A 125 -3.99 -6.30 -12.77
CA ASP A 125 -4.02 -7.51 -13.60
C ASP A 125 -2.89 -7.45 -14.62
N GLU A 126 -2.34 -8.59 -14.92
CA GLU A 126 -1.28 -8.72 -15.91
C GLU A 126 -1.40 -10.03 -16.68
N SER A 127 -1.69 -9.93 -17.96
CA SER A 127 -1.73 -11.05 -18.90
C SER A 127 -0.45 -11.12 -19.73
N ARG A 128 -0.40 -12.05 -20.69
CA ARG A 128 0.71 -12.13 -21.63
C ARG A 128 0.85 -10.88 -22.52
N ALA A 129 -0.28 -10.26 -22.92
CA ALA A 129 -0.30 -9.17 -23.89
C ALA A 129 -0.65 -7.82 -23.28
N THR A 130 -1.40 -7.78 -22.18
CA THR A 130 -1.94 -6.56 -21.57
C THR A 130 -1.62 -6.47 -20.09
N LEU A 131 -1.64 -5.24 -19.60
CA LEU A 131 -1.47 -4.89 -18.19
C LEU A 131 -2.57 -3.90 -17.81
N LEU A 132 -3.23 -4.14 -16.67
CA LEU A 132 -4.17 -3.20 -16.06
C LEU A 132 -3.45 -2.50 -14.91
N LEU A 133 -3.27 -1.18 -15.06
CA LEU A 133 -2.71 -0.31 -14.01
C LEU A 133 -3.84 0.60 -13.50
N VAL A 134 -3.95 0.71 -12.18
CA VAL A 134 -4.84 1.70 -11.53
C VAL A 134 -3.95 2.81 -10.98
N ASP A 135 -4.14 4.04 -11.46
CA ASP A 135 -3.36 5.20 -11.01
C ASP A 135 -3.76 5.66 -9.60
N THR A 136 -3.01 6.58 -9.04
CA THR A 136 -3.27 7.09 -7.68
C THR A 136 -4.56 7.91 -7.54
N ALA A 137 -5.21 8.23 -8.65
CA ALA A 137 -6.55 8.84 -8.68
C ALA A 137 -7.67 7.78 -8.85
N GLY A 138 -7.31 6.48 -8.86
CA GLY A 138 -8.25 5.37 -9.01
C GLY A 138 -8.70 5.12 -10.47
N ARG A 139 -8.07 5.72 -11.47
CA ARG A 139 -8.42 5.52 -12.88
C ARG A 139 -7.70 4.30 -13.43
N GLU A 140 -8.43 3.49 -14.19
CA GLU A 140 -7.90 2.30 -14.83
C GLU A 140 -7.25 2.62 -16.18
N HIS A 141 -6.04 2.11 -16.38
CA HIS A 141 -5.28 2.21 -17.62
C HIS A 141 -4.98 0.78 -18.12
N ARG A 142 -5.68 0.36 -19.17
CA ARG A 142 -5.40 -0.91 -19.85
C ARG A 142 -4.36 -0.67 -20.95
N LEU A 143 -3.17 -1.23 -20.75
CA LEU A 143 -1.99 -0.99 -21.59
C LEU A 143 -1.59 -2.28 -22.31
N GLU A 144 -1.26 -2.17 -23.59
CA GLU A 144 -0.62 -3.24 -24.34
C GLU A 144 0.88 -3.29 -23.98
N LYS A 145 1.39 -4.46 -23.65
CA LYS A 145 2.78 -4.62 -23.17
C LYS A 145 3.84 -4.25 -24.20
N ASP A 146 3.54 -4.37 -25.47
CA ASP A 146 4.43 -3.95 -26.56
C ASP A 146 4.60 -2.43 -26.63
N LYS A 147 3.65 -1.64 -26.10
CA LYS A 147 3.74 -0.18 -25.97
C LYS A 147 4.57 0.26 -24.75
N ILE A 148 4.92 -0.65 -23.85
CA ILE A 148 5.72 -0.33 -22.67
C ILE A 148 7.20 -0.39 -23.04
N ALA A 149 7.92 0.73 -22.86
CA ALA A 149 9.35 0.85 -23.09
C ALA A 149 10.16 0.51 -21.83
N GLY A 150 9.60 0.79 -20.63
CA GLY A 150 10.27 0.54 -19.35
C GLY A 150 9.28 0.42 -18.20
N ARG A 151 9.70 -0.31 -17.16
CA ARG A 151 8.94 -0.53 -15.93
C ARG A 151 9.88 -0.43 -14.75
N ASP A 152 9.55 0.45 -13.83
CA ASP A 152 10.21 0.59 -12.52
C ASP A 152 9.17 0.34 -11.44
N THR A 153 9.49 -0.52 -10.46
CA THR A 153 8.58 -0.85 -9.35
C THR A 153 9.25 -0.48 -8.04
N LEU A 154 8.53 0.24 -7.20
CA LEU A 154 8.96 0.62 -5.85
C LEU A 154 8.26 -0.30 -4.85
N ALA A 155 9.02 -1.17 -4.17
CA ALA A 155 8.53 -2.10 -3.15
C ALA A 155 8.28 -1.36 -1.83
N MET A 156 7.41 -0.35 -1.86
CA MET A 156 7.10 0.52 -0.73
C MET A 156 5.60 0.81 -0.72
N SER A 157 5.05 0.96 0.48
CA SER A 157 3.67 1.38 0.68
C SER A 157 3.48 2.86 0.32
N LEU A 158 2.36 3.21 -0.30
CA LEU A 158 1.92 4.61 -0.41
C LEU A 158 1.19 5.09 0.85
N MET A 159 0.87 4.19 1.78
CA MET A 159 0.32 4.58 3.07
C MET A 159 1.37 5.39 3.85
N PRO A 160 1.05 6.60 4.31
CA PRO A 160 2.01 7.44 5.04
C PRO A 160 2.51 6.77 6.31
N ALA A 161 3.82 6.77 6.54
CA ALA A 161 4.43 6.29 7.79
C ALA A 161 4.47 7.39 8.88
N THR A 162 3.55 8.36 8.83
CA THR A 162 3.54 9.56 9.68
C THR A 162 2.39 9.60 10.66
N PHE A 163 1.62 8.52 10.79
CA PHE A 163 0.44 8.49 11.67
C PHE A 163 0.77 8.70 13.14
N GLU A 164 1.98 8.40 13.58
CA GLU A 164 2.44 8.72 14.93
C GLU A 164 2.44 10.22 15.23
N ASN A 165 2.63 11.06 14.20
CA ASN A 165 2.64 12.53 14.31
C ASN A 165 1.31 13.16 13.87
N LEU A 166 0.51 12.42 13.12
CA LEU A 166 -0.75 12.90 12.56
C LEU A 166 -1.91 12.79 13.57
N LEU A 167 -1.88 11.74 14.38
CA LEU A 167 -2.92 11.44 15.36
C LEU A 167 -2.36 11.54 16.79
N THR A 168 -3.13 12.18 17.68
CA THR A 168 -2.88 12.06 19.11
C THR A 168 -3.05 10.61 19.54
N LYS A 169 -2.55 10.26 20.73
CA LYS A 169 -2.73 8.91 21.29
C LYS A 169 -4.20 8.53 21.41
N GLU A 170 -5.05 9.42 21.87
CA GLU A 170 -6.49 9.21 22.00
C GLU A 170 -7.15 9.00 20.63
N GLN A 171 -6.80 9.83 19.64
CA GLN A 171 -7.30 9.67 18.28
C GLN A 171 -6.86 8.33 17.64
N PHE A 172 -5.63 7.90 17.93
CA PHE A 172 -5.16 6.59 17.50
C PHE A 172 -5.97 5.46 18.15
N ASP A 173 -6.25 5.55 19.44
CA ASP A 173 -7.05 4.56 20.18
C ASP A 173 -8.50 4.52 19.65
N ASP A 174 -9.10 5.67 19.29
CA ASP A 174 -10.43 5.74 18.69
C ASP A 174 -10.49 5.09 17.31
N LEU A 175 -9.53 5.44 16.43
CA LEU A 175 -9.42 4.85 15.11
C LEU A 175 -9.22 3.33 15.21
N LEU A 176 -8.32 2.89 16.09
CA LEU A 176 -8.02 1.48 16.31
C LEU A 176 -9.25 0.73 16.84
N GLY A 177 -9.97 1.30 17.82
CA GLY A 177 -11.20 0.74 18.35
C GLY A 177 -12.29 0.60 17.28
N TRP A 178 -12.44 1.61 16.42
CA TRP A 178 -13.38 1.55 15.31
C TRP A 178 -12.98 0.46 14.28
N LEU A 179 -11.70 0.38 13.90
CA LEU A 179 -11.22 -0.67 13.01
C LEU A 179 -11.42 -2.08 13.59
N LEU A 180 -11.19 -2.25 14.89
CA LEU A 180 -11.41 -3.53 15.60
C LEU A 180 -12.89 -3.93 15.64
N SER A 181 -13.81 -2.97 15.57
CA SER A 181 -15.26 -3.23 15.51
C SER A 181 -15.71 -3.71 14.13
N GLN A 182 -14.89 -3.53 13.07
CA GLN A 182 -15.19 -3.98 11.72
C GLN A 182 -14.92 -5.50 11.60
N ARG A 183 -15.92 -6.30 11.99
CA ARG A 183 -15.86 -7.77 11.91
C ARG A 183 -16.81 -8.25 10.81
N THR A 184 -16.41 -9.28 10.08
CA THR A 184 -17.33 -10.03 9.22
C THR A 184 -18.38 -10.71 10.11
N GLN A 185 -19.65 -10.53 9.77
CA GLN A 185 -20.77 -11.28 10.37
C GLN A 185 -20.74 -12.71 9.89
#